data_fdf8b88cf7231be93b3c211c20f264e9
#
_entry.id   fdf8b88cf7231be93b3c211c20f264e9
#
_cell.length_a   1.000
_cell.length_b   1.000
_cell.length_c   1.000
_cell.angle_alpha   90.00
_cell.angle_beta   90.00
_cell.angle_gamma   90.00
#
_symmetry.space_group_name_H-M   'P 1'
#
loop_
_entity.id
_entity.type
_entity.pdbx_description
1 polymer ?
#
loop_
_entity_poly.entity_id
_entity_poly.type
_entity_poly.pdbx_seq_one_letter_code
_entity_poly.pdbx_strand_id
1 'polypeptide(L)'
;SAANVTFIKEETEKYVDDFYKPINLFAMPSKSKYFGVEFEGLGLVYLEAASYGLPVIVGASGGAIETIIPGKTGFVAGDKNILKESILYFLNNPEKIQEFGLNGRKFVEEFYSWEKLIMNLESNIESIK
;
A
#
# COMPACT_ATOMS: atom_id res chain seq x y z
N SER A 1 19.76 -6.56 -12.96
CA SER A 1 19.66 -6.80 -14.38
C SER A 1 18.24 -6.62 -14.88
N ALA A 2 18.10 -6.02 -16.04
CA ALA A 2 16.80 -5.74 -16.63
C ALA A 2 16.01 -7.00 -17.01
N ALA A 3 16.65 -8.16 -17.00
CA ALA A 3 16.00 -9.41 -17.36
C ALA A 3 14.86 -9.81 -16.44
N ASN A 4 14.87 -9.30 -15.20
CA ASN A 4 13.85 -9.61 -14.20
C ASN A 4 12.85 -8.47 -13.99
N VAL A 5 12.87 -7.47 -14.86
CA VAL A 5 12.02 -6.29 -14.72
C VAL A 5 11.07 -6.18 -15.91
N THR A 6 9.81 -6.02 -15.62
CA THR A 6 8.78 -5.82 -16.63
C THR A 6 8.12 -4.46 -16.39
N PHE A 7 8.08 -3.64 -17.43
CA PHE A 7 7.43 -2.34 -17.37
C PHE A 7 6.01 -2.43 -17.92
N ILE A 8 5.05 -1.99 -17.13
CA ILE A 8 3.63 -2.01 -17.51
C ILE A 8 3.18 -0.56 -17.67
N LYS A 9 2.75 -0.19 -18.87
CA LYS A 9 2.37 1.18 -19.18
C LYS A 9 0.87 1.46 -19.14
N GLU A 10 0.06 0.45 -19.20
CA GLU A 10 -1.38 0.64 -19.23
C GLU A 10 -1.98 0.57 -17.84
N GLU A 11 -2.67 1.64 -17.48
CA GLU A 11 -3.34 1.78 -16.20
C GLU A 11 -4.82 1.96 -16.41
N THR A 12 -5.52 0.91 -16.72
CA THR A 12 -6.97 0.97 -16.78
C THR A 12 -7.53 0.10 -15.67
N GLU A 13 -8.66 0.50 -15.10
CA GLU A 13 -9.32 -0.26 -14.04
C GLU A 13 -9.53 -1.73 -14.40
N LYS A 14 -9.65 -2.00 -15.67
CA LYS A 14 -9.81 -3.35 -16.20
C LYS A 14 -8.69 -4.30 -15.79
N TYR A 15 -7.49 -3.77 -15.55
CA TYR A 15 -6.32 -4.59 -15.27
C TYR A 15 -5.90 -4.61 -13.81
N VAL A 16 -6.69 -4.03 -12.92
CA VAL A 16 -6.35 -3.97 -11.49
C VAL A 16 -6.20 -5.39 -10.91
N ASP A 17 -7.18 -6.24 -11.14
CA ASP A 17 -7.10 -7.62 -10.64
C ASP A 17 -5.91 -8.35 -11.24
N ASP A 18 -5.69 -8.19 -12.54
CA ASP A 18 -4.60 -8.86 -13.23
C ASP A 18 -3.23 -8.39 -12.73
N PHE A 19 -3.16 -7.17 -12.24
CA PHE A 19 -1.92 -6.64 -11.69
C PHE A 19 -1.65 -7.19 -10.29
N TYR A 20 -2.63 -7.15 -9.40
CA TYR A 20 -2.40 -7.52 -8.00
C TYR A 20 -2.39 -9.01 -7.71
N LYS A 21 -3.19 -9.79 -8.42
CA LYS A 21 -3.30 -11.22 -8.12
C LYS A 21 -2.00 -12.01 -8.22
N PRO A 22 -1.15 -11.79 -9.24
CA PRO A 22 0.06 -12.60 -9.37
C PRO A 22 1.26 -12.14 -8.54
N ILE A 23 1.19 -10.99 -7.89
CA ILE A 23 2.34 -10.47 -7.16
C ILE A 23 2.32 -10.92 -5.69
N ASN A 24 3.46 -10.86 -5.04
CA ASN A 24 3.63 -11.30 -3.67
C ASN A 24 3.90 -10.17 -2.69
N LEU A 25 4.29 -9.02 -3.20
CA LEU A 25 4.67 -7.87 -2.40
C LEU A 25 4.43 -6.61 -3.22
N PHE A 26 3.83 -5.62 -2.60
CA PHE A 26 3.62 -4.32 -3.23
C PHE A 26 4.52 -3.28 -2.57
N ALA A 27 5.34 -2.59 -3.36
CA ALA A 27 6.21 -1.56 -2.85
C ALA A 27 6.11 -0.32 -3.73
N MET A 28 5.82 0.81 -3.09
CA MET A 28 5.81 2.09 -3.79
C MET A 28 6.38 3.15 -2.85
N PRO A 29 7.71 3.14 -2.67
CA PRO A 29 8.38 4.02 -1.73
C PRO A 29 8.56 5.42 -2.30
N SER A 30 7.48 6.05 -2.71
CA SER A 30 7.54 7.37 -3.29
C SER A 30 7.83 8.43 -2.24
N LYS A 31 8.52 9.49 -2.67
CA LYS A 31 8.77 10.65 -1.85
C LYS A 31 8.04 11.83 -2.45
N SER A 32 7.32 12.54 -1.62
CA SER A 32 6.67 13.76 -2.03
C SER A 32 7.71 14.86 -2.09
N LYS A 33 8.36 15.02 -3.22
CA LYS A 33 9.41 16.04 -3.37
C LYS A 33 8.99 17.23 -4.18
N TYR A 34 8.00 17.06 -5.04
CA TYR A 34 7.68 18.10 -5.99
C TYR A 34 6.46 18.87 -5.54
N PHE A 35 6.67 20.17 -5.34
CA PHE A 35 5.58 21.11 -5.07
C PHE A 35 4.85 20.91 -3.76
N GLY A 36 5.32 20.04 -2.89
CA GLY A 36 4.65 19.75 -1.65
C GLY A 36 3.25 19.16 -1.85
N VAL A 37 2.95 18.67 -3.05
CA VAL A 37 1.65 18.10 -3.34
C VAL A 37 1.71 16.59 -3.16
N GLU A 38 0.89 16.11 -2.25
CA GLU A 38 0.75 14.70 -2.00
C GLU A 38 -0.37 14.15 -2.85
N PHE A 39 -0.05 13.63 -4.02
CA PHE A 39 -1.06 12.96 -4.82
C PHE A 39 -1.47 11.63 -4.20
N GLU A 40 -0.67 11.16 -3.29
CA GLU A 40 -0.91 9.93 -2.57
C GLU A 40 -1.48 10.18 -1.19
N GLY A 41 -1.96 11.38 -0.94
CA GLY A 41 -2.37 11.79 0.39
C GLY A 41 -3.26 10.82 1.14
N LEU A 42 -4.06 10.05 0.44
CA LEU A 42 -4.94 9.07 1.05
C LEU A 42 -4.36 7.65 1.00
N GLY A 43 -3.26 7.46 0.27
CA GLY A 43 -2.64 6.16 0.17
C GLY A 43 -3.54 5.06 -0.38
N LEU A 44 -4.46 5.40 -1.24
CA LEU A 44 -5.44 4.43 -1.75
C LEU A 44 -4.81 3.23 -2.43
N VAL A 45 -3.70 3.43 -3.11
CA VAL A 45 -3.01 2.34 -3.80
C VAL A 45 -2.48 1.31 -2.80
N TYR A 46 -2.05 1.75 -1.63
CA TYR A 46 -1.59 0.84 -0.59
C TYR A 46 -2.74 0.04 0.01
N LEU A 47 -3.87 0.71 0.22
CA LEU A 47 -5.07 0.04 0.72
C LEU A 47 -5.61 -0.96 -0.29
N GLU A 48 -5.53 -0.60 -1.56
CA GLU A 48 -5.93 -1.49 -2.64
C GLU A 48 -5.07 -2.76 -2.65
N ALA A 49 -3.75 -2.59 -2.59
CA ALA A 49 -2.83 -3.73 -2.53
C ALA A 49 -3.09 -4.60 -1.29
N ALA A 50 -3.31 -3.98 -0.15
CA ALA A 50 -3.60 -4.71 1.08
C ALA A 50 -4.91 -5.48 0.99
N SER A 51 -5.89 -4.96 0.27
CA SER A 51 -7.17 -5.66 0.08
C SER A 51 -7.00 -6.96 -0.70
N TYR A 52 -5.93 -7.08 -1.48
CA TYR A 52 -5.57 -8.32 -2.18
C TYR A 52 -4.73 -9.27 -1.33
N GLY A 53 -4.52 -8.93 -0.06
CA GLY A 53 -3.73 -9.78 0.83
C GLY A 53 -2.23 -9.67 0.60
N LEU A 54 -1.75 -8.52 0.18
CA LEU A 54 -0.34 -8.30 -0.08
C LEU A 54 0.32 -7.52 1.05
N PRO A 55 1.53 -7.90 1.47
CA PRO A 55 2.32 -7.02 2.31
C PRO A 55 2.69 -5.78 1.51
N VAL A 56 2.81 -4.65 2.19
CA VAL A 56 3.00 -3.37 1.52
C VAL A 56 4.21 -2.65 2.10
N ILE A 57 5.04 -2.10 1.23
CA ILE A 57 6.13 -1.22 1.65
C ILE A 57 5.76 0.18 1.16
N VAL A 58 5.58 1.10 2.10
CA VAL A 58 5.15 2.45 1.80
C VAL A 58 6.32 3.43 1.94
N GLY A 59 6.21 4.57 1.28
CA GLY A 59 7.14 5.67 1.47
C GLY A 59 6.86 6.39 2.78
N ALA A 60 7.82 7.21 3.22
CA ALA A 60 7.73 7.91 4.49
C ALA A 60 7.08 9.30 4.36
N SER A 61 6.14 9.46 3.46
CA SER A 61 5.54 10.76 3.22
C SER A 61 4.02 10.71 3.19
N GLY A 62 3.39 11.83 3.50
CA GLY A 62 1.95 12.00 3.42
C GLY A 62 1.16 11.04 4.30
N GLY A 63 0.00 10.63 3.81
CA GLY A 63 -0.87 9.71 4.50
C GLY A 63 -0.50 8.24 4.36
N ALA A 64 0.61 7.95 3.67
CA ALA A 64 1.01 6.57 3.41
C ALA A 64 1.22 5.76 4.69
N ILE A 65 1.80 6.39 5.71
CA ILE A 65 2.09 5.71 6.97
C ILE A 65 0.82 5.23 7.67
N GLU A 66 -0.28 5.94 7.47
CA GLU A 66 -1.56 5.57 8.09
C GLU A 66 -2.21 4.35 7.45
N THR A 67 -1.71 3.94 6.29
CA THR A 67 -2.29 2.80 5.57
C THR A 67 -1.74 1.46 6.00
N ILE A 68 -0.76 1.45 6.91
CA ILE A 68 -0.15 0.21 7.39
C ILE A 68 -0.01 0.23 8.91
N ILE A 69 0.21 -0.97 9.45
CA ILE A 69 0.69 -1.14 10.82
C ILE A 69 2.12 -1.66 10.67
N PRO A 70 3.14 -0.81 10.93
CA PRO A 70 4.53 -1.21 10.73
C PRO A 70 4.89 -2.47 11.49
N GLY A 71 5.54 -3.40 10.80
CA GLY A 71 5.92 -4.67 11.37
C GLY A 71 4.81 -5.71 11.42
N LYS A 72 3.59 -5.36 11.00
CA LYS A 72 2.45 -6.28 10.98
C LYS A 72 1.80 -6.40 9.60
N THR A 73 1.63 -5.30 8.91
CA THR A 73 1.03 -5.30 7.56
C THR A 73 1.99 -4.83 6.48
N GLY A 74 3.10 -4.24 6.88
CA GLY A 74 4.09 -3.73 5.96
C GLY A 74 5.19 -2.99 6.68
N PHE A 75 5.98 -2.25 5.90
CA PHE A 75 7.07 -1.45 6.43
C PHE A 75 7.08 -0.07 5.79
N VAL A 76 7.65 0.89 6.51
CA VAL A 76 7.89 2.23 5.98
C VAL A 76 9.34 2.31 5.53
N ALA A 77 9.56 2.62 4.26
CA ALA A 77 10.90 2.74 3.70
C ALA A 77 11.21 4.21 3.40
N GLY A 78 11.94 4.84 4.30
CA GLY A 78 12.33 6.25 4.14
C GLY A 78 13.48 6.45 3.18
N ASP A 79 14.26 5.42 2.89
CA ASP A 79 15.38 5.50 1.96
C ASP A 79 15.60 4.15 1.26
N LYS A 80 16.55 4.14 0.34
CA LYS A 80 16.84 2.95 -0.47
C LYS A 80 17.35 1.78 0.35
N ASN A 81 18.09 2.04 1.41
CA ASN A 81 18.64 0.98 2.24
C ASN A 81 17.54 0.26 3.01
N ILE A 82 16.61 1.03 3.57
CA ILE A 82 15.47 0.47 4.29
C ILE A 82 14.57 -0.29 3.32
N LEU A 83 14.38 0.25 2.12
CA LEU A 83 13.62 -0.46 1.09
C LEU A 83 14.24 -1.81 0.78
N LYS A 84 15.55 -1.84 0.55
CA LYS A 84 16.26 -3.07 0.27
C LYS A 84 16.13 -4.07 1.42
N GLU A 85 16.34 -3.61 2.63
CA GLU A 85 16.23 -4.48 3.81
C GLU A 85 14.82 -5.04 3.96
N SER A 86 13.82 -4.23 3.70
CA SER A 86 12.41 -4.64 3.80
C SER A 86 12.09 -5.72 2.77
N ILE A 87 12.56 -5.55 1.55
CA ILE A 87 12.35 -6.54 0.50
C ILE A 87 13.07 -7.85 0.86
N LEU A 88 14.32 -7.73 1.31
CA LEU A 88 15.10 -8.91 1.70
C LEU A 88 14.47 -9.66 2.88
N TYR A 89 13.85 -8.92 3.80
CA TYR A 89 13.12 -9.54 4.90
C TYR A 89 12.05 -10.52 4.39
N PHE A 90 11.27 -10.10 3.43
CA PHE A 90 10.24 -10.96 2.87
C PHE A 90 10.81 -12.09 2.03
N LEU A 91 11.88 -11.83 1.29
CA LEU A 91 12.53 -12.89 0.52
C LEU A 91 13.12 -13.97 1.41
N ASN A 92 13.66 -13.58 2.56
CA ASN A 92 14.25 -14.53 3.50
C ASN A 92 13.23 -15.17 4.45
N ASN A 93 12.02 -14.63 4.48
CA ASN A 93 10.96 -15.12 5.35
C ASN A 93 9.65 -15.22 4.57
N PRO A 94 9.55 -16.17 3.63
CA PRO A 94 8.35 -16.26 2.77
C PRO A 94 7.04 -16.42 3.54
N GLU A 95 7.08 -17.03 4.72
CA GLU A 95 5.90 -17.20 5.56
C GLU A 95 5.35 -15.86 6.03
N LYS A 96 6.20 -14.84 6.11
CA LYS A 96 5.79 -13.50 6.52
C LYS A 96 4.99 -12.79 5.43
N ILE A 97 5.16 -13.18 4.18
CA ILE A 97 4.39 -12.62 3.09
C ILE A 97 2.90 -12.89 3.34
N GLN A 98 2.56 -14.12 3.67
CA GLN A 98 1.17 -14.48 3.93
C GLN A 98 0.66 -13.88 5.24
N GLU A 99 1.49 -13.90 6.27
CA GLU A 99 1.11 -13.32 7.56
C GLU A 99 0.80 -11.82 7.46
N PHE A 100 1.72 -11.07 6.88
CA PHE A 100 1.53 -9.62 6.69
C PHE A 100 0.37 -9.33 5.75
N GLY A 101 0.26 -10.11 4.69
CA GLY A 101 -0.84 -9.94 3.74
C GLY A 101 -2.20 -10.15 4.37
N LEU A 102 -2.33 -11.19 5.16
CA LEU A 102 -3.58 -11.47 5.85
C LEU A 102 -3.91 -10.39 6.88
N ASN A 103 -2.90 -9.95 7.63
CA ASN A 103 -3.06 -8.86 8.59
C ASN A 103 -3.50 -7.58 7.89
N GLY A 104 -2.91 -7.28 6.74
CA GLY A 104 -3.25 -6.10 5.96
C GLY A 104 -4.67 -6.12 5.43
N ARG A 105 -5.10 -7.27 4.94
CA ARG A 105 -6.46 -7.42 4.45
C ARG A 105 -7.47 -7.20 5.58
N LYS A 106 -7.22 -7.78 6.74
CA LYS A 106 -8.07 -7.57 7.90
C LYS A 106 -8.12 -6.12 8.33
N PHE A 107 -6.97 -5.46 8.30
CA PHE A 107 -6.87 -4.04 8.64
C PHE A 107 -7.72 -3.19 7.71
N VAL A 108 -7.64 -3.44 6.41
CA VAL A 108 -8.45 -2.71 5.43
C VAL A 108 -9.94 -2.97 5.63
N GLU A 109 -10.31 -4.22 5.82
CA GLU A 109 -11.71 -4.58 6.03
C GLU A 109 -12.28 -3.93 7.28
N GLU A 110 -11.48 -3.82 8.33
CA GLU A 110 -11.92 -3.25 9.59
C GLU A 110 -12.00 -1.73 9.57
N PHE A 111 -11.00 -1.06 9.01
CA PHE A 111 -10.86 0.39 9.14
C PHE A 111 -11.14 1.18 7.86
N TYR A 112 -11.07 0.54 6.69
CA TYR A 112 -11.16 1.22 5.41
C TYR A 112 -12.17 0.60 4.46
N SER A 113 -13.17 -0.10 4.97
CA SER A 113 -14.23 -0.64 4.11
C SER A 113 -14.96 0.52 3.42
N TRP A 114 -15.54 0.23 2.26
CA TRP A 114 -16.32 1.25 1.55
C TRP A 114 -17.41 1.85 2.42
N GLU A 115 -18.08 1.02 3.23
CA GLU A 115 -19.12 1.49 4.13
C GLU A 115 -18.57 2.51 5.13
N LYS A 116 -17.42 2.23 5.72
CA LYS A 116 -16.80 3.14 6.68
C LYS A 116 -16.31 4.41 6.03
N LEU A 117 -15.77 4.32 4.82
CA LEU A 117 -15.33 5.49 4.08
C LEU A 117 -16.51 6.41 3.74
N ILE A 118 -17.63 5.82 3.35
CA ILE A 118 -18.84 6.57 3.05
C ILE A 118 -19.38 7.23 4.33
N MET A 119 -19.43 6.51 5.42
CA MET A 119 -19.88 7.05 6.70
C MET A 119 -19.02 8.23 7.16
N ASN A 120 -17.71 8.09 7.05
CA ASN A 120 -16.80 9.17 7.41
C ASN A 120 -16.99 10.38 6.51
N LEU A 121 -17.22 10.17 5.23
CA LEU A 121 -17.47 11.25 4.30
C LEU A 121 -18.77 11.99 4.64
N GLU A 122 -19.84 11.27 4.90
CA GLU A 122 -21.11 11.86 5.28
C GLU A 122 -20.99 12.66 6.57
N SER A 123 -20.30 12.12 7.57
CA SER A 123 -20.06 12.80 8.82
C SER A 123 -19.29 14.10 8.62
N ASN A 124 -18.27 14.07 7.78
CA ASN A 124 -17.48 15.27 7.46
C ASN A 124 -18.31 16.32 6.73
N ILE A 125 -19.17 15.89 5.82
CA ILE A 125 -20.06 16.80 5.10
C ILE A 125 -21.04 17.46 6.07
N GLU A 126 -21.62 16.69 6.95
CA GLU A 126 -22.55 17.22 7.95
C GLU A 126 -21.88 18.22 8.88
N SER A 127 -20.64 17.99 9.24
CA SER A 127 -19.92 18.90 10.14
C SER A 127 -19.62 20.26 9.49
N ILE A 128 -19.65 20.33 8.16
CA ILE A 128 -19.41 21.56 7.42
C ILE A 128 -20.66 22.42 7.34
N LYS A 129 -21.82 21.80 7.42
CA LYS A 129 -23.09 22.49 7.40
C LYS A 129 -23.37 23.16 8.76
#